data_eeff87fec2c3439944bac7f096ac06b1
#
_entry.id   eeff87fec2c3439944bac7f096ac06b1
#
_cell.length_a   1.000
_cell.length_b   1.000
_cell.length_c   1.000
_cell.angle_alpha   90.00
_cell.angle_beta   90.00
_cell.angle_gamma   90.00
#
_symmetry.space_group_name_H-M   'P 1'
#
loop_
_entity.id
_entity.type
_entity.pdbx_description
1 polymer ?
#
loop_
_entity_poly.entity_id
_entity_poly.type
_entity_poly.pdbx_seq_one_letter_code
_entity_poly.pdbx_strand_id
1 'polypeptide(L)'
;EVLVEAFNKASYDVVSINDMGDKAELKIKVKAVDFFEAFQQIITNTTEDRSNLLNEIEGLLKKVQKGKAPVIEQEMTIEMTKQDDTWTIPERQKYVLMKRMMGIPKGSIFDN
;
A
#
# COMPACT_ATOMS: atom_id res chain seq x y z
N GLU A 1 -15.58 -4.93 1.90
CA GLU A 1 -14.54 -4.90 2.92
C GLU A 1 -13.54 -3.77 2.68
N VAL A 2 -13.11 -3.10 3.75
CA VAL A 2 -12.25 -1.91 3.67
C VAL A 2 -10.90 -2.22 3.00
N LEU A 3 -10.27 -3.34 3.37
CA LEU A 3 -8.95 -3.71 2.83
C LEU A 3 -9.02 -3.97 1.33
N VAL A 4 -10.03 -4.68 0.87
CA VAL A 4 -10.20 -4.99 -0.55
C VAL A 4 -10.43 -3.70 -1.35
N GLU A 5 -11.28 -2.82 -0.86
CA GLU A 5 -11.55 -1.55 -1.53
C GLU A 5 -10.30 -0.67 -1.60
N ALA A 6 -9.52 -0.60 -0.53
CA ALA A 6 -8.29 0.17 -0.51
C ALA A 6 -7.27 -0.42 -1.48
N PHE A 7 -7.13 -1.74 -1.50
CA PHE A 7 -6.22 -2.40 -2.42
C PHE A 7 -6.59 -2.12 -3.88
N ASN A 8 -7.90 -2.14 -4.18
CA ASN A 8 -8.39 -1.85 -5.53
C ASN A 8 -8.17 -0.39 -5.94
N LYS A 9 -8.04 0.52 -4.99
CA LYS A 9 -7.76 1.93 -5.27
C LYS A 9 -6.27 2.25 -5.37
N ALA A 10 -5.41 1.28 -5.08
CA ALA A 10 -3.97 1.49 -5.18
C ALA A 10 -3.55 1.59 -6.65
N SER A 11 -2.57 2.41 -6.91
CA SER A 11 -1.98 2.56 -8.24
C SER A 11 -0.48 2.72 -8.13
N TYR A 12 0.22 2.57 -9.24
CA TYR A 12 1.65 2.79 -9.27
C TYR A 12 2.06 3.44 -10.59
N ASP A 13 3.14 4.20 -10.54
CA ASP A 13 3.78 4.77 -11.72
C ASP A 13 5.24 4.34 -11.76
N VAL A 14 5.71 3.99 -12.94
CA VAL A 14 7.12 3.67 -13.13
C VAL A 14 7.89 4.97 -13.29
N VAL A 15 8.83 5.22 -12.38
CA VAL A 15 9.65 6.43 -12.39
C VAL A 15 10.87 6.24 -13.26
N SER A 16 11.55 5.10 -13.15
CA SER A 16 12.73 4.80 -13.94
C SER A 16 12.96 3.31 -14.02
N ILE A 17 13.67 2.91 -15.06
CA ILE A 17 14.09 1.52 -15.27
C ILE A 17 15.60 1.56 -15.54
N ASN A 18 16.36 0.78 -14.79
CA ASN A 18 17.78 0.61 -14.99
C ASN A 18 18.05 -0.84 -15.39
N ASP A 19 18.28 -1.06 -16.68
CA ASP A 19 18.53 -2.40 -17.23
C ASP A 19 20.01 -2.72 -17.11
N MET A 20 20.33 -3.81 -16.40
CA MET A 20 21.70 -4.27 -16.16
C MET A 20 21.96 -5.65 -16.78
N GLY A 21 21.24 -6.01 -17.83
CA GLY A 21 21.37 -7.31 -18.50
C GLY A 21 20.45 -8.35 -17.89
N ASP A 22 20.99 -9.22 -17.04
CA ASP A 22 20.19 -10.26 -16.35
C ASP A 22 19.46 -9.74 -15.13
N LYS A 23 19.69 -8.49 -14.76
CA LYS A 23 19.04 -7.83 -13.66
C LYS A 23 18.51 -6.48 -14.11
N ALA A 24 17.46 -6.02 -13.48
CA ALA A 24 16.94 -4.68 -13.70
C ALA A 24 16.44 -4.09 -12.39
N GLU A 25 16.65 -2.80 -12.22
CA GLU A 25 16.07 -2.05 -11.11
C GLU A 25 14.92 -1.21 -11.64
N LEU A 26 13.77 -1.41 -11.04
CA LEU A 26 12.56 -0.68 -11.38
C LEU A 26 12.21 0.23 -10.23
N LYS A 27 12.28 1.54 -10.45
CA LYS A 27 11.87 2.50 -9.43
C LYS A 27 10.43 2.89 -9.70
N ILE A 28 9.57 2.65 -8.72
CA ILE A 28 8.15 2.93 -8.84
C ILE A 28 7.68 3.83 -7.71
N LYS A 29 6.61 4.55 -7.98
CA LYS A 29 5.90 5.33 -6.98
C LYS A 29 4.52 4.69 -6.79
N VAL A 30 4.25 4.22 -5.58
CA VAL A 30 2.99 3.58 -5.22
C VAL A 30 2.10 4.59 -4.53
N LYS A 31 0.88 4.72 -5.01
CA LYS A 31 -0.13 5.59 -4.40
C LYS A 31 -1.24 4.70 -3.86
N ALA A 32 -1.52 4.80 -2.57
CA ALA A 32 -2.46 3.92 -1.90
C ALA A 32 -3.22 4.66 -0.81
N VAL A 33 -4.35 4.09 -0.38
CA VAL A 33 -5.08 4.61 0.79
C VAL A 33 -4.17 4.49 2.02
N ASP A 34 -4.06 5.56 2.78
CA ASP A 34 -3.26 5.58 4.01
C ASP A 34 -4.06 4.95 5.16
N PHE A 35 -4.02 3.64 5.23
CA PHE A 35 -4.70 2.89 6.28
C PHE A 35 -4.18 3.20 7.66
N PHE A 36 -2.89 3.43 7.78
CA PHE A 36 -2.28 3.67 9.08
C PHE A 36 -2.88 4.93 9.70
N GLU A 37 -2.94 6.01 8.95
CA GLU A 37 -3.53 7.26 9.45
C GLU A 37 -5.03 7.12 9.69
N ALA A 38 -5.74 6.47 8.77
CA ALA A 38 -7.17 6.27 8.91
C ALA A 38 -7.51 5.47 10.17
N PHE A 39 -6.76 4.40 10.44
CA PHE A 39 -6.95 3.61 11.66
C PHE A 39 -6.61 4.40 12.91
N GLN A 40 -5.56 5.21 12.88
CA GLN A 40 -5.22 6.06 14.01
C GLN A 40 -6.35 7.04 14.33
N GLN A 41 -6.95 7.63 13.31
CA GLN A 41 -8.08 8.54 13.51
C GLN A 41 -9.27 7.81 14.13
N ILE A 42 -9.58 6.60 13.67
CA ILE A 42 -10.66 5.79 14.22
C ILE A 42 -10.39 5.47 15.69
N ILE A 43 -9.18 5.01 16.02
CA ILE A 43 -8.82 4.66 17.40
C ILE A 43 -8.89 5.89 18.29
N THR A 44 -8.45 7.05 17.82
CA THR A 44 -8.48 8.28 18.59
C THR A 44 -9.91 8.73 18.89
N ASN A 45 -10.82 8.54 17.92
CA ASN A 45 -12.20 9.00 18.04
C ASN A 45 -13.12 8.00 18.77
N THR A 46 -12.69 6.75 18.98
CA THR A 46 -13.54 5.70 19.57
C THR A 46 -12.91 5.08 20.81
N THR A 47 -12.39 5.92 21.71
CA THR A 47 -11.61 5.45 22.86
C THR A 47 -12.38 4.59 23.86
N GLU A 48 -13.71 4.76 24.00
CA GLU A 48 -14.47 4.09 25.05
C GLU A 48 -15.71 3.33 24.57
N ASP A 49 -16.19 3.57 23.37
CA ASP A 49 -17.44 3.01 22.89
C ASP A 49 -17.23 2.16 21.63
N ARG A 50 -17.30 0.84 21.81
CA ARG A 50 -17.14 -0.10 20.70
C ARG A 50 -18.29 -0.07 19.70
N SER A 51 -19.47 0.45 20.10
CA SER A 51 -20.59 0.56 19.16
C SER A 51 -20.31 1.57 18.05
N ASN A 52 -19.51 2.60 18.35
CA ASN A 52 -19.10 3.59 17.34
C ASN A 52 -18.03 3.07 16.41
N LEU A 53 -17.28 2.03 16.80
CA LEU A 53 -16.20 1.48 15.97
C LEU A 53 -16.73 0.98 14.63
N LEU A 54 -17.85 0.26 14.63
CA LEU A 54 -18.44 -0.24 13.38
C LEU A 54 -18.88 0.90 12.48
N ASN A 55 -19.47 1.95 13.05
CA ASN A 55 -19.88 3.12 12.28
C ASN A 55 -18.69 3.85 11.67
N GLU A 56 -17.58 3.94 12.40
CA GLU A 56 -16.36 4.56 11.91
C GLU A 56 -15.73 3.75 10.78
N ILE A 57 -15.75 2.42 10.90
CA ILE A 57 -15.25 1.54 9.85
C ILE A 57 -16.11 1.67 8.59
N GLU A 58 -17.43 1.70 8.72
CA GLU A 58 -18.33 1.92 7.60
C GLU A 58 -18.10 3.27 6.94
N GLY A 59 -17.85 4.31 7.74
CA GLY A 59 -17.51 5.64 7.24
C GLY A 59 -16.21 5.63 6.45
N LEU A 60 -15.20 4.92 6.94
CA LEU A 60 -13.94 4.77 6.23
C LEU A 60 -14.15 4.05 4.90
N LEU A 61 -14.92 2.97 4.89
CA LEU A 61 -15.24 2.23 3.67
C LEU A 61 -15.88 3.14 2.63
N LYS A 62 -16.85 3.95 3.04
CA LYS A 62 -17.50 4.89 2.12
C LYS A 62 -16.52 5.92 1.58
N LYS A 63 -15.62 6.44 2.41
CA LYS A 63 -14.57 7.37 1.96
C LYS A 63 -13.65 6.73 0.95
N VAL A 64 -13.25 5.48 1.17
CA VAL A 64 -12.41 4.73 0.23
C VAL A 64 -13.13 4.56 -1.11
N GLN A 65 -14.39 4.17 -1.09
CA GLN A 65 -15.19 3.97 -2.31
C GLN A 65 -15.35 5.26 -3.10
N LYS A 66 -15.47 6.39 -2.41
CA LYS A 66 -15.63 7.70 -3.04
C LYS A 66 -14.31 8.38 -3.41
N GLY A 67 -13.18 7.75 -3.09
CA GLY A 67 -11.87 8.33 -3.34
C GLY A 67 -11.52 9.50 -2.42
N LYS A 68 -12.14 9.60 -1.26
CA LYS A 68 -11.94 10.70 -0.30
C LYS A 68 -11.12 10.31 0.93
N ALA A 69 -10.68 9.05 1.01
CA ALA A 69 -9.82 8.62 2.12
C ALA A 69 -8.42 9.23 1.96
N PRO A 70 -7.69 9.41 3.07
CA PRO A 70 -6.29 9.86 2.98
C PRO A 70 -5.48 8.95 2.07
N VAL A 71 -4.56 9.54 1.31
CA VAL A 71 -3.73 8.81 0.35
C VAL A 71 -2.27 9.05 0.69
N ILE A 72 -1.46 8.02 0.59
CA ILE A 72 -0.01 8.10 0.77
C ILE A 72 0.69 7.68 -0.52
N GLU A 73 1.72 8.45 -0.91
CA GLU A 73 2.61 8.09 -2.01
C GLU A 73 3.95 7.66 -1.44
N GLN A 74 4.45 6.53 -1.90
CA GLN A 74 5.76 6.02 -1.48
C GLN A 74 6.54 5.53 -2.68
N GLU A 75 7.83 5.85 -2.70
CA GLU A 75 8.72 5.30 -3.71
C GLU A 75 9.32 4.00 -3.20
N MET A 76 9.51 3.04 -4.10
CA MET A 76 10.25 1.83 -3.81
C MET A 76 11.02 1.38 -5.04
N THR A 77 12.09 0.64 -4.81
CA THR A 77 12.89 0.05 -5.88
C THR A 77 12.64 -1.45 -5.89
N ILE A 78 12.28 -1.98 -7.05
CA ILE A 78 12.10 -3.41 -7.25
C ILE A 78 13.28 -3.92 -8.05
N GLU A 79 13.98 -4.92 -7.53
CA GLU A 79 15.02 -5.62 -8.26
C GLU A 79 14.42 -6.84 -8.94
N MET A 80 14.57 -6.91 -10.26
CA MET A 80 14.08 -8.04 -11.04
C MET A 80 15.27 -8.83 -11.57
N THR A 81 15.13 -10.14 -11.61
CA THR A 81 16.13 -11.03 -12.21
C THR A 81 15.53 -11.75 -13.39
N LYS A 82 16.38 -11.96 -14.43
CA LYS A 82 15.99 -12.69 -15.62
C LYS A 82 16.49 -14.12 -15.53
N GLN A 83 15.57 -15.07 -15.65
CA GLN A 83 15.88 -16.50 -15.69
C GLN A 83 15.13 -17.11 -16.84
N ASP A 84 15.86 -17.78 -17.75
CA ASP A 84 15.26 -18.47 -18.91
C ASP A 84 14.33 -17.55 -19.72
N ASP A 85 14.79 -16.33 -19.98
CA ASP A 85 14.07 -15.28 -20.72
C ASP A 85 12.81 -14.77 -20.00
N THR A 86 12.64 -15.10 -18.72
CA THR A 86 11.52 -14.64 -17.92
C THR A 86 12.00 -13.73 -16.79
N TRP A 87 11.40 -12.55 -16.67
CA TRP A 87 11.67 -11.63 -15.57
C TRP A 87 10.87 -12.03 -14.36
N THR A 88 11.54 -12.14 -13.19
CA THR A 88 10.90 -12.51 -11.93
C THR A 88 11.22 -11.48 -10.86
N ILE A 89 10.28 -11.30 -9.94
CA ILE A 89 10.43 -10.44 -8.77
C ILE A 89 10.63 -11.34 -7.55
N PRO A 90 11.67 -11.10 -6.72
CA PRO A 90 11.85 -11.88 -5.49
C PRO A 90 10.64 -11.80 -4.56
N GLU A 91 10.33 -12.91 -3.89
CA GLU A 91 9.18 -12.99 -2.99
C GLU A 91 9.19 -11.89 -1.91
N ARG A 92 10.37 -11.58 -1.37
CA ARG A 92 10.52 -10.52 -0.38
C ARG A 92 10.04 -9.18 -0.91
N GLN A 93 10.36 -8.87 -2.17
CA GLN A 93 9.96 -7.60 -2.77
C GLN A 93 8.48 -7.58 -3.12
N LYS A 94 7.92 -8.71 -3.52
CA LYS A 94 6.46 -8.82 -3.71
C LYS A 94 5.72 -8.50 -2.41
N TYR A 95 6.24 -8.99 -1.29
CA TYR A 95 5.64 -8.74 0.02
C TYR A 95 5.71 -7.25 0.39
N VAL A 96 6.86 -6.61 0.14
CA VAL A 96 7.01 -5.17 0.39
C VAL A 96 6.06 -4.37 -0.50
N LEU A 97 5.96 -4.71 -1.79
CA LEU A 97 5.05 -4.04 -2.69
C LEU A 97 3.60 -4.14 -2.19
N MET A 98 3.20 -5.32 -1.77
CA MET A 98 1.86 -5.52 -1.22
C MET A 98 1.60 -4.63 -0.02
N LYS A 99 2.57 -4.51 0.90
CA LYS A 99 2.43 -3.62 2.05
C LYS A 99 2.25 -2.16 1.63
N ARG A 100 3.02 -1.70 0.64
CA ARG A 100 2.88 -0.32 0.15
C ARG A 100 1.53 -0.09 -0.51
N MET A 101 1.01 -1.07 -1.25
CA MET A 101 -0.32 -0.99 -1.86
C MET A 101 -1.44 -0.98 -0.83
N MET A 102 -1.19 -1.48 0.36
CA MET A 102 -2.10 -1.40 1.50
C MET A 102 -1.95 -0.11 2.29
N GLY A 103 -1.07 0.79 1.88
CA GLY A 103 -0.86 2.07 2.55
C GLY A 103 -0.02 1.97 3.82
N ILE A 104 0.73 0.88 4.01
CA ILE A 104 1.59 0.72 5.18
C ILE A 104 2.87 1.51 4.95
N PRO A 105 3.17 2.54 5.79
CA PRO A 105 4.37 3.35 5.61
C PRO A 105 5.63 2.57 5.90
N LYS A 106 6.68 2.86 5.15
CA LYS A 106 8.00 2.29 5.38
C LYS A 106 8.48 2.68 6.79
N GLY A 107 8.95 1.69 7.54
CA GLY A 107 9.46 1.91 8.89
C GLY A 107 8.40 2.01 9.97
N SER A 108 7.11 1.86 9.63
CA SER A 108 6.04 1.82 10.63
C SER A 108 6.04 0.50 11.39
N ILE A 109 5.26 0.44 12.47
CA ILE A 109 5.15 -0.79 13.27
C ILE A 109 4.58 -1.96 12.49
N PHE A 110 3.83 -1.69 11.42
CA PHE A 110 3.25 -2.72 10.56
C PHE A 110 4.15 -3.12 9.40
N ASP A 111 5.34 -2.52 9.29
CA ASP A 111 6.26 -2.74 8.17
C ASP A 111 7.35 -3.79 8.50
N ASN A 112 7.06 -4.70 9.38
CA ASN A 112 8.02 -5.76 9.75
C ASN A 112 7.76 -7.04 8.98
#